data_230b206a046dacaf62c9fe5eae5477c7
#
_entry.id   230b206a046dacaf62c9fe5eae5477c7
#
_cell.length_a   1.000
_cell.length_b   1.000
_cell.length_c   1.000
_cell.angle_alpha   90.00
_cell.angle_beta   90.00
_cell.angle_gamma   90.00
#
_symmetry.space_group_name_H-M   'P 1'
#
loop_
_entity.id
_entity.type
_entity.pdbx_description
1 polymer ?
#
loop_
_entity_poly.entity_id
_entity_poly.type
_entity_poly.pdbx_seq_one_letter_code
_entity_poly.pdbx_strand_id
1 'polypeptide(L)'
;HGLPTELKARKKAGVSNSTAISDIELRKLCREFALGYLDEQRNSFKRLGGIGEWDNPYVTLRKEFEAKQIEIFSEMATKGLIYKGLKPVYWCPECETALAEAEIEYAEDPCHSIYVKFRVTDDKGLLTPMGADLSKTYFVIWTTTTWTLPANVAICVGPEFEYALVKSGDEYYVMATALTESAMQAAGKTDYEILGTLKGSDLEYMKTAHPFIDRTSLVIVGDHVTLE
;
A
#
# COMPACT_ATOMS: atom_id res chain seq x y z
N HIS A 1 -6.81 -23.45 6.97
CA HIS A 1 -7.29 -22.15 6.48
C HIS A 1 -8.81 -22.18 6.30
N GLY A 2 -9.52 -21.21 6.89
CA GLY A 2 -10.98 -21.11 6.82
C GLY A 2 -11.51 -20.47 5.55
N LEU A 3 -10.75 -19.54 4.95
CA LEU A 3 -11.17 -18.73 3.80
C LEU A 3 -11.64 -19.56 2.58
N PRO A 4 -10.94 -20.60 2.10
CA PRO A 4 -11.41 -21.39 0.97
C PRO A 4 -12.75 -22.09 1.24
N THR A 5 -12.98 -22.52 2.48
CA THR A 5 -14.26 -23.11 2.90
C THR A 5 -15.37 -22.07 2.91
N GLU A 6 -15.10 -20.89 3.44
CA GLU A 6 -16.03 -19.76 3.47
C GLU A 6 -16.45 -19.33 2.06
N LEU A 7 -15.49 -19.07 1.18
CA LEU A 7 -15.77 -18.64 -0.21
C LEU A 7 -16.64 -19.68 -0.96
N LYS A 8 -16.34 -20.97 -0.79
CA LYS A 8 -17.14 -22.04 -1.41
C LYS A 8 -18.53 -22.19 -0.79
N ALA A 9 -18.65 -22.04 0.54
CA ALA A 9 -19.93 -22.08 1.24
C ALA A 9 -20.82 -20.91 0.82
N ARG A 10 -20.27 -19.69 0.76
CA ARG A 10 -20.95 -18.47 0.25
C ARG A 10 -21.44 -18.67 -1.18
N LYS A 11 -20.57 -19.14 -2.08
CA LYS A 11 -20.91 -19.42 -3.48
C LYS A 11 -22.05 -20.44 -3.59
N LYS A 12 -22.01 -21.53 -2.80
CA LYS A 12 -23.06 -22.54 -2.78
C LYS A 12 -24.40 -22.01 -2.27
N ALA A 13 -24.36 -21.08 -1.34
CA ALA A 13 -25.54 -20.41 -0.77
C ALA A 13 -26.06 -19.23 -1.63
N GLY A 14 -25.35 -18.85 -2.72
CA GLY A 14 -25.73 -17.70 -3.55
C GLY A 14 -25.46 -16.33 -2.89
N VAL A 15 -24.56 -16.27 -1.91
CA VAL A 15 -24.20 -15.05 -1.17
C VAL A 15 -23.00 -14.38 -1.84
N SER A 16 -23.18 -13.17 -2.37
CA SER A 16 -22.17 -12.49 -3.17
C SER A 16 -21.11 -11.73 -2.35
N ASN A 17 -21.48 -11.29 -1.14
CA ASN A 17 -20.57 -10.55 -0.24
C ASN A 17 -20.83 -10.90 1.23
N SER A 18 -19.90 -10.54 2.12
CA SER A 18 -19.97 -10.83 3.56
C SER A 18 -21.15 -10.12 4.26
N THR A 19 -21.59 -8.98 3.73
CA THR A 19 -22.66 -8.17 4.34
C THR A 19 -24.08 -8.65 4.01
N ALA A 20 -24.23 -9.59 3.07
CA ALA A 20 -25.53 -10.12 2.65
C ALA A 20 -26.11 -11.18 3.60
N ILE A 21 -25.34 -11.62 4.60
CA ILE A 21 -25.72 -12.66 5.57
C ILE A 21 -25.10 -12.33 6.93
N SER A 22 -25.77 -12.73 8.02
CA SER A 22 -25.20 -12.54 9.36
C SER A 22 -24.02 -13.49 9.62
N ASP A 23 -23.07 -13.07 10.46
CA ASP A 23 -21.89 -13.88 10.83
C ASP A 23 -22.28 -15.24 11.41
N ILE A 24 -23.38 -15.30 12.16
CA ILE A 24 -23.89 -16.55 12.75
C ILE A 24 -24.39 -17.51 11.67
N GLU A 25 -25.10 -17.00 10.69
CA GLU A 25 -25.60 -17.82 9.57
C GLU A 25 -24.46 -18.26 8.68
N LEU A 26 -23.51 -17.37 8.38
CA LEU A 26 -22.31 -17.71 7.63
C LEU A 26 -21.51 -18.82 8.32
N ARG A 27 -21.30 -18.73 9.64
CA ARG A 27 -20.61 -19.77 10.41
C ARG A 27 -21.35 -21.12 10.35
N LYS A 28 -22.68 -21.12 10.38
CA LYS A 28 -23.48 -22.37 10.22
C LYS A 28 -23.27 -22.97 8.84
N LEU A 29 -23.35 -22.16 7.77
CA LEU A 29 -23.11 -22.62 6.40
C LEU A 29 -21.71 -23.18 6.22
N CYS A 30 -20.68 -22.52 6.74
CA CYS A 30 -19.31 -23.00 6.68
C CYS A 30 -19.14 -24.32 7.42
N ARG A 31 -19.77 -24.47 8.59
CA ARG A 31 -19.75 -25.71 9.38
C ARG A 31 -20.39 -26.87 8.63
N GLU A 32 -21.58 -26.70 8.10
CA GLU A 32 -22.30 -27.71 7.33
C GLU A 32 -21.51 -28.13 6.08
N PHE A 33 -20.93 -27.12 5.38
CA PHE A 33 -20.09 -27.36 4.22
C PHE A 33 -18.87 -28.20 4.58
N ALA A 34 -18.13 -27.83 5.64
CA ALA A 34 -16.91 -28.50 6.06
C ALA A 34 -17.20 -29.95 6.53
N LEU A 35 -18.28 -30.16 7.28
CA LEU A 35 -18.66 -31.52 7.77
C LEU A 35 -19.08 -32.43 6.62
N GLY A 36 -19.74 -31.91 5.58
CA GLY A 36 -20.07 -32.71 4.39
C GLY A 36 -18.81 -33.21 3.68
N TYR A 37 -17.81 -32.35 3.52
CA TYR A 37 -16.52 -32.74 2.91
C TYR A 37 -15.69 -33.66 3.80
N LEU A 38 -15.84 -33.60 5.12
CA LEU A 38 -15.17 -34.52 6.04
C LEU A 38 -15.55 -35.98 5.72
N ASP A 39 -16.83 -36.25 5.50
CA ASP A 39 -17.33 -37.59 5.19
C ASP A 39 -16.89 -38.05 3.79
N GLU A 40 -16.92 -37.17 2.83
CA GLU A 40 -16.43 -37.44 1.48
C GLU A 40 -14.92 -37.79 1.48
N GLN A 41 -14.12 -37.01 2.18
CA GLN A 41 -12.67 -37.25 2.32
C GLN A 41 -12.41 -38.57 3.06
N ARG A 42 -13.14 -38.87 4.15
CA ARG A 42 -13.04 -40.13 4.88
C ARG A 42 -13.24 -41.31 3.94
N ASN A 43 -14.28 -41.28 3.14
CA ASN A 43 -14.60 -42.35 2.20
C ASN A 43 -13.55 -42.51 1.10
N SER A 44 -13.04 -41.39 0.60
CA SER A 44 -11.97 -41.35 -0.40
C SER A 44 -10.66 -41.93 0.15
N PHE A 45 -10.23 -41.55 1.35
CA PHE A 45 -9.05 -42.11 1.98
C PHE A 45 -9.16 -43.58 2.31
N LYS A 46 -10.32 -44.04 2.79
CA LYS A 46 -10.60 -45.50 2.98
C LYS A 46 -10.47 -46.26 1.67
N ARG A 47 -11.02 -45.71 0.57
CA ARG A 47 -10.93 -46.34 -0.76
C ARG A 47 -9.48 -46.42 -1.27
N LEU A 48 -8.63 -45.45 -0.94
CA LEU A 48 -7.20 -45.45 -1.29
C LEU A 48 -6.38 -46.40 -0.38
N GLY A 49 -6.99 -47.08 0.56
CA GLY A 49 -6.32 -48.02 1.46
C GLY A 49 -5.62 -47.32 2.65
N GLY A 50 -5.93 -46.08 2.93
CA GLY A 50 -5.41 -45.36 4.10
C GLY A 50 -5.85 -46.03 5.40
N ILE A 51 -4.95 -46.18 6.36
CA ILE A 51 -5.21 -46.71 7.71
C ILE A 51 -5.28 -45.52 8.68
N GLY A 52 -6.32 -45.48 9.51
CA GLY A 52 -6.50 -44.39 10.45
C GLY A 52 -7.70 -44.60 11.37
N GLU A 53 -7.84 -43.70 12.35
CA GLU A 53 -8.96 -43.69 13.29
C GLU A 53 -10.15 -42.94 12.68
N TRP A 54 -10.85 -43.58 11.78
CA TRP A 54 -11.90 -42.97 10.95
C TRP A 54 -13.14 -42.53 11.72
N ASP A 55 -13.43 -43.13 12.87
CA ASP A 55 -14.62 -42.85 13.69
C ASP A 55 -14.40 -41.67 14.63
N ASN A 56 -13.13 -41.36 14.91
CA ASN A 56 -12.74 -40.20 15.71
C ASN A 56 -11.64 -39.38 15.02
N PRO A 57 -11.91 -38.80 13.86
CA PRO A 57 -10.90 -38.05 13.10
C PRO A 57 -10.49 -36.73 13.82
N TYR A 58 -9.27 -36.29 13.56
CA TYR A 58 -8.81 -34.96 13.99
C TYR A 58 -9.56 -33.88 13.21
N VAL A 59 -10.37 -33.12 13.90
CA VAL A 59 -11.18 -32.03 13.29
C VAL A 59 -11.01 -30.73 14.07
N THR A 60 -10.42 -29.72 13.43
CA THR A 60 -10.16 -28.41 14.03
C THR A 60 -11.45 -27.63 14.34
N LEU A 61 -12.58 -28.04 13.80
CA LEU A 61 -13.89 -27.44 14.00
C LEU A 61 -14.56 -27.89 15.34
N ARG A 62 -13.94 -28.80 16.09
CA ARG A 62 -14.46 -29.27 17.38
C ARG A 62 -14.25 -28.17 18.45
N LYS A 63 -15.24 -28.10 19.36
CA LYS A 63 -15.22 -27.12 20.47
C LYS A 63 -14.00 -27.28 21.39
N GLU A 64 -13.57 -28.51 21.60
CA GLU A 64 -12.41 -28.86 22.43
C GLU A 64 -11.12 -28.32 21.81
N PHE A 65 -11.02 -28.32 20.48
CA PHE A 65 -9.90 -27.76 19.74
C PHE A 65 -9.89 -26.22 19.85
N GLU A 66 -11.04 -25.57 19.63
CA GLU A 66 -11.19 -24.13 19.79
C GLU A 66 -10.86 -23.68 21.22
N ALA A 67 -11.36 -24.41 22.22
CA ALA A 67 -11.07 -24.12 23.64
C ALA A 67 -9.57 -24.19 23.93
N LYS A 68 -8.87 -25.20 23.40
CA LYS A 68 -7.42 -25.32 23.60
C LYS A 68 -6.63 -24.20 22.93
N GLN A 69 -7.06 -23.74 21.76
CA GLN A 69 -6.45 -22.56 21.11
C GLN A 69 -6.61 -21.30 21.97
N ILE A 70 -7.80 -21.07 22.52
CA ILE A 70 -8.07 -19.92 23.41
C ILE A 70 -7.23 -20.00 24.69
N GLU A 71 -7.09 -21.18 25.27
CA GLU A 71 -6.26 -21.41 26.45
C GLU A 71 -4.79 -21.03 26.20
N ILE A 72 -4.21 -21.55 25.09
CA ILE A 72 -2.83 -21.24 24.68
C ILE A 72 -2.67 -19.74 24.39
N PHE A 73 -3.61 -19.14 23.67
CA PHE A 73 -3.60 -17.70 23.41
C PHE A 73 -3.59 -16.88 24.70
N SER A 74 -4.43 -17.28 25.67
CA SER A 74 -4.51 -16.63 26.98
C SER A 74 -3.18 -16.71 27.76
N GLU A 75 -2.53 -17.88 27.73
CA GLU A 75 -1.21 -18.04 28.35
C GLU A 75 -0.15 -17.14 27.69
N MET A 76 -0.15 -17.05 26.37
CA MET A 76 0.77 -16.16 25.64
C MET A 76 0.53 -14.68 25.99
N ALA A 77 -0.74 -14.28 26.07
CA ALA A 77 -1.11 -12.91 26.47
C ALA A 77 -0.67 -12.59 27.89
N THR A 78 -0.89 -13.53 28.83
CA THR A 78 -0.49 -13.39 30.25
C THR A 78 1.03 -13.27 30.40
N LYS A 79 1.79 -13.94 29.54
CA LYS A 79 3.26 -13.86 29.49
C LYS A 79 3.78 -12.61 28.77
N GLY A 80 2.91 -11.72 28.30
CA GLY A 80 3.28 -10.49 27.58
C GLY A 80 3.83 -10.71 26.17
N LEU A 81 3.62 -11.91 25.60
CA LEU A 81 4.09 -12.25 24.25
C LEU A 81 3.20 -11.69 23.14
N ILE A 82 1.99 -11.24 23.50
CA ILE A 82 1.00 -10.71 22.56
C ILE A 82 0.62 -9.31 22.98
N TYR A 83 0.61 -8.38 22.04
CA TYR A 83 0.16 -7.01 22.24
C TYR A 83 -0.64 -6.53 21.03
N LYS A 84 -1.51 -5.54 21.24
CA LYS A 84 -2.25 -4.87 20.16
C LYS A 84 -1.38 -3.79 19.55
N GLY A 85 -1.20 -3.83 18.24
CA GLY A 85 -0.46 -2.83 17.47
C GLY A 85 -1.10 -2.55 16.12
N LEU A 86 -0.64 -1.48 15.46
CA LEU A 86 -0.99 -1.17 14.09
C LEU A 86 0.16 -1.60 13.19
N LYS A 87 -0.15 -2.34 12.14
CA LYS A 87 0.81 -2.80 11.13
C LYS A 87 0.14 -2.77 9.76
N PRO A 88 0.80 -2.22 8.72
CA PRO A 88 0.33 -2.40 7.35
C PRO A 88 0.28 -3.88 7.00
N VAL A 89 -0.80 -4.31 6.39
CA VAL A 89 -0.99 -5.68 5.92
C VAL A 89 -1.56 -5.68 4.51
N TYR A 90 -1.26 -6.73 3.74
CA TYR A 90 -1.91 -6.95 2.45
C TYR A 90 -3.38 -7.27 2.65
N TRP A 91 -4.22 -6.70 1.81
CA TRP A 91 -5.67 -6.86 1.86
C TRP A 91 -6.21 -7.22 0.49
N CYS A 92 -7.06 -8.24 0.44
CA CYS A 92 -7.80 -8.60 -0.76
C CYS A 92 -9.20 -7.99 -0.72
N PRO A 93 -9.55 -7.02 -1.59
CA PRO A 93 -10.86 -6.39 -1.59
C PRO A 93 -11.98 -7.34 -2.09
N GLU A 94 -11.64 -8.36 -2.89
CA GLU A 94 -12.61 -9.36 -3.37
C GLU A 94 -12.95 -10.38 -2.30
N CYS A 95 -11.94 -10.87 -1.58
CA CYS A 95 -12.13 -11.79 -0.46
C CYS A 95 -12.52 -11.09 0.84
N GLU A 96 -12.40 -9.77 0.92
CA GLU A 96 -12.66 -8.94 2.11
C GLU A 96 -11.87 -9.39 3.34
N THR A 97 -10.57 -9.70 3.15
CA THR A 97 -9.71 -10.22 4.22
C THR A 97 -8.26 -9.78 4.07
N ALA A 98 -7.55 -9.75 5.20
CA ALA A 98 -6.09 -9.66 5.21
C ALA A 98 -5.47 -10.95 4.67
N LEU A 99 -4.33 -10.81 4.00
CA LEU A 99 -3.58 -11.94 3.45
C LEU A 99 -2.29 -12.18 4.25
N ALA A 100 -1.94 -13.45 4.44
CA ALA A 100 -0.61 -13.81 4.85
C ALA A 100 0.36 -13.67 3.66
N GLU A 101 1.64 -13.45 3.94
CA GLU A 101 2.67 -13.28 2.89
C GLU A 101 2.72 -14.47 1.92
N ALA A 102 2.53 -15.68 2.41
CA ALA A 102 2.49 -16.89 1.59
C ALA A 102 1.27 -17.02 0.66
N GLU A 103 0.26 -16.17 0.84
CA GLU A 103 -0.96 -16.15 0.03
C GLU A 103 -0.89 -15.08 -1.07
N ILE A 104 0.21 -14.31 -1.14
CA ILE A 104 0.39 -13.21 -2.08
C ILE A 104 1.07 -13.75 -3.34
N GLU A 105 0.46 -13.50 -4.49
CA GLU A 105 1.05 -13.74 -5.80
C GLU A 105 1.38 -12.39 -6.44
N TYR A 106 2.63 -12.27 -6.90
CA TYR A 106 3.10 -11.06 -7.58
C TYR A 106 2.99 -11.24 -9.09
N ALA A 107 2.47 -10.25 -9.76
CA ALA A 107 2.36 -10.19 -11.21
C ALA A 107 2.64 -8.77 -11.71
N GLU A 108 3.02 -8.64 -12.98
CA GLU A 108 3.08 -7.35 -13.65
C GLU A 108 1.68 -6.75 -13.75
N ASP A 109 1.50 -5.58 -13.16
CA ASP A 109 0.23 -4.84 -13.19
C ASP A 109 0.46 -3.45 -13.78
N PRO A 110 -0.10 -3.12 -14.95
CA PRO A 110 0.07 -1.82 -15.55
C PRO A 110 -0.59 -0.73 -14.70
N CYS A 111 0.19 0.24 -14.28
CA CYS A 111 -0.31 1.38 -13.52
C CYS A 111 0.00 2.71 -14.24
N HIS A 112 -0.86 3.71 -14.02
CA HIS A 112 -0.60 5.05 -14.49
C HIS A 112 0.44 5.73 -13.60
N SER A 113 1.50 6.25 -14.21
CA SER A 113 2.44 7.15 -13.54
C SER A 113 2.17 8.60 -13.96
N ILE A 114 2.30 9.52 -13.03
CA ILE A 114 2.09 10.93 -13.28
C ILE A 114 3.20 11.79 -12.67
N TYR A 115 3.47 12.91 -13.32
CA TYR A 115 4.24 14.02 -12.77
C TYR A 115 3.30 15.09 -12.26
N VAL A 116 3.53 15.59 -11.05
CA VAL A 116 2.66 16.57 -10.40
C VAL A 116 3.47 17.80 -10.00
N LYS A 117 2.94 18.97 -10.31
CA LYS A 117 3.53 20.28 -9.98
C LYS A 117 2.99 20.79 -8.65
N PHE A 118 3.87 21.09 -7.71
CA PHE A 118 3.58 21.77 -6.46
C PHE A 118 4.16 23.18 -6.52
N ARG A 119 3.31 24.21 -6.60
CA ARG A 119 3.76 25.59 -6.74
C ARG A 119 4.52 26.05 -5.49
N VAL A 120 5.72 26.59 -5.69
CA VAL A 120 6.53 27.16 -4.61
C VAL A 120 5.86 28.44 -4.08
N THR A 121 5.70 28.52 -2.77
CA THR A 121 5.12 29.67 -2.07
C THR A 121 6.14 30.40 -1.19
N ASP A 122 7.22 29.71 -0.78
CA ASP A 122 8.33 30.25 0.00
C ASP A 122 9.59 29.48 -0.40
N ASP A 123 10.54 30.18 -1.04
CA ASP A 123 11.79 29.61 -1.54
C ASP A 123 12.99 29.87 -0.60
N LYS A 124 12.76 30.41 0.57
CA LYS A 124 13.81 30.82 1.52
C LYS A 124 14.83 31.81 0.89
N GLY A 125 14.48 32.47 -0.20
CA GLY A 125 15.35 33.36 -0.93
C GLY A 125 16.43 32.67 -1.76
N LEU A 126 16.27 31.39 -2.12
CA LEU A 126 17.27 30.62 -2.86
C LEU A 126 16.98 30.54 -4.37
N LEU A 127 15.75 30.45 -4.79
CA LEU A 127 15.40 30.31 -6.21
C LEU A 127 15.24 31.66 -6.91
N THR A 128 14.69 32.64 -6.21
CA THR A 128 14.48 34.00 -6.74
C THR A 128 15.78 34.66 -7.24
N PRO A 129 16.93 34.59 -6.52
CA PRO A 129 18.20 35.13 -7.03
C PRO A 129 18.73 34.42 -8.28
N MET A 130 18.30 33.20 -8.53
CA MET A 130 18.64 32.42 -9.73
C MET A 130 17.75 32.81 -10.93
N GLY A 131 16.83 33.75 -10.77
CA GLY A 131 15.92 34.23 -11.82
C GLY A 131 14.54 33.57 -11.84
N ALA A 132 14.15 32.82 -10.79
CA ALA A 132 12.83 32.19 -10.72
C ALA A 132 11.74 33.22 -10.37
N ASP A 133 10.61 33.13 -11.07
CA ASP A 133 9.35 33.74 -10.66
C ASP A 133 8.54 32.73 -9.84
N LEU A 134 8.40 32.97 -8.53
CA LEU A 134 7.70 32.03 -7.62
C LEU A 134 6.25 31.79 -8.00
N SER A 135 5.59 32.72 -8.67
CA SER A 135 4.22 32.53 -9.16
C SER A 135 4.11 31.42 -10.21
N LYS A 136 5.24 31.11 -10.88
CA LYS A 136 5.37 30.12 -11.95
C LYS A 136 6.44 29.06 -11.66
N THR A 137 6.86 28.92 -10.41
CA THR A 137 7.89 27.97 -9.97
C THR A 137 7.24 26.79 -9.25
N TYR A 138 7.64 25.58 -9.60
CA TYR A 138 7.04 24.35 -9.11
C TYR A 138 8.09 23.30 -8.74
N PHE A 139 7.92 22.62 -7.61
CA PHE A 139 8.52 21.30 -7.42
C PHE A 139 7.77 20.29 -8.26
N VAL A 140 8.50 19.40 -8.93
CA VAL A 140 7.95 18.30 -9.71
C VAL A 140 8.20 17.00 -8.95
N ILE A 141 7.12 16.28 -8.66
CA ILE A 141 7.16 14.93 -8.10
C ILE A 141 6.64 13.92 -9.11
N TRP A 142 7.07 12.69 -8.98
CA TRP A 142 6.56 11.56 -9.75
C TRP A 142 5.90 10.55 -8.81
N THR A 143 4.79 9.96 -9.25
CA THR A 143 4.12 8.91 -8.48
C THR A 143 3.32 7.96 -9.38
N THR A 144 3.28 6.69 -9.00
CA THR A 144 2.33 5.69 -9.51
C THR A 144 1.10 5.57 -8.60
N THR A 145 1.15 6.15 -7.39
CA THR A 145 0.15 5.99 -6.34
C THR A 145 -0.71 7.26 -6.23
N THR A 146 -1.48 7.54 -7.29
CA THR A 146 -2.21 8.81 -7.46
C THR A 146 -3.22 9.10 -6.35
N TRP A 147 -3.81 8.07 -5.75
CA TRP A 147 -4.79 8.19 -4.65
C TRP A 147 -4.20 8.67 -3.32
N THR A 148 -2.86 8.71 -3.18
CA THR A 148 -2.20 9.26 -1.99
C THR A 148 -2.08 10.78 -2.02
N LEU A 149 -2.21 11.41 -3.19
CA LEU A 149 -2.07 12.87 -3.35
C LEU A 149 -3.00 13.67 -2.43
N PRO A 150 -4.29 13.35 -2.24
CA PRO A 150 -5.14 14.11 -1.33
C PRO A 150 -4.62 14.17 0.12
N ALA A 151 -3.87 13.16 0.55
CA ALA A 151 -3.28 13.10 1.89
C ALA A 151 -1.87 13.71 1.98
N ASN A 152 -1.29 14.17 0.85
CA ASN A 152 0.06 14.74 0.84
C ASN A 152 0.17 15.97 1.76
N VAL A 153 1.23 16.00 2.57
CA VAL A 153 1.57 17.10 3.50
C VAL A 153 3.01 17.58 3.34
N ALA A 154 3.83 16.85 2.59
CA ALA A 154 5.24 17.18 2.40
C ALA A 154 5.79 16.64 1.07
N ILE A 155 6.86 17.25 0.60
CA ILE A 155 7.72 16.78 -0.48
C ILE A 155 9.05 16.38 0.16
N CYS A 156 9.48 15.13 0.00
CA CYS A 156 10.74 14.65 0.55
C CYS A 156 11.83 14.71 -0.51
N VAL A 157 12.97 15.28 -0.16
CA VAL A 157 14.16 15.38 -1.02
C VAL A 157 15.36 14.69 -0.35
N GLY A 158 16.25 14.10 -1.15
CA GLY A 158 17.49 13.52 -0.64
C GLY A 158 18.48 14.63 -0.29
N PRO A 159 18.99 14.70 0.97
CA PRO A 159 19.83 15.83 1.41
C PRO A 159 21.14 15.97 0.60
N GLU A 160 21.71 14.86 0.15
CA GLU A 160 22.98 14.83 -0.57
C GLU A 160 22.82 14.94 -2.09
N PHE A 161 21.59 14.88 -2.62
CA PHE A 161 21.35 14.98 -4.04
C PHE A 161 21.32 16.43 -4.51
N GLU A 162 21.69 16.63 -5.77
CA GLU A 162 21.54 17.92 -6.45
C GLU A 162 20.18 18.05 -7.11
N TYR A 163 19.58 19.23 -6.96
CA TYR A 163 18.31 19.60 -7.55
C TYR A 163 18.51 20.79 -8.48
N ALA A 164 18.07 20.66 -9.71
CA ALA A 164 18.17 21.71 -10.72
C ALA A 164 16.96 22.62 -10.68
N LEU A 165 17.19 23.93 -10.83
CA LEU A 165 16.18 24.89 -11.23
C LEU A 165 16.16 24.94 -12.76
N VAL A 166 15.10 24.44 -13.35
CA VAL A 166 14.92 24.30 -14.81
C VAL A 166 13.90 25.31 -15.30
N LYS A 167 14.24 26.08 -16.31
CA LYS A 167 13.31 26.99 -17.01
C LYS A 167 12.87 26.36 -18.34
N SER A 168 11.58 26.32 -18.59
CA SER A 168 11.02 25.93 -19.89
C SER A 168 9.80 26.79 -20.21
N GLY A 169 9.90 27.57 -21.26
CA GLY A 169 8.92 28.60 -21.55
C GLY A 169 8.79 29.60 -20.40
N ASP A 170 7.60 29.80 -19.91
CA ASP A 170 7.27 30.73 -18.82
C ASP A 170 7.32 30.10 -17.41
N GLU A 171 7.57 28.82 -17.31
CA GLU A 171 7.54 28.08 -16.03
C GLU A 171 8.94 27.65 -15.58
N TYR A 172 9.07 27.50 -14.27
CA TYR A 172 10.29 27.04 -13.60
C TYR A 172 9.99 25.77 -12.81
N TYR A 173 10.91 24.81 -12.85
CA TYR A 173 10.74 23.51 -12.22
C TYR A 173 11.93 23.17 -11.35
N VAL A 174 11.67 22.68 -10.14
CA VAL A 174 12.70 22.14 -9.24
C VAL A 174 12.54 20.62 -9.24
N MET A 175 13.59 19.92 -9.63
CA MET A 175 13.64 18.46 -9.68
C MET A 175 15.09 17.98 -9.53
N ALA A 176 15.26 16.69 -9.20
CA ALA A 176 16.60 16.10 -9.11
C ALA A 176 17.35 16.23 -10.45
N THR A 177 18.58 16.73 -10.39
CA THR A 177 19.39 17.00 -11.59
C THR A 177 19.55 15.77 -12.47
N ALA A 178 19.77 14.60 -11.85
CA ALA A 178 19.94 13.34 -12.56
C ALA A 178 18.66 12.88 -13.31
N LEU A 179 17.48 13.34 -12.89
CA LEU A 179 16.19 12.97 -13.49
C LEU A 179 15.62 14.05 -14.41
N THR A 180 16.33 15.17 -14.58
CA THR A 180 15.83 16.34 -15.36
C THR A 180 15.50 15.96 -16.79
N GLU A 181 16.41 15.30 -17.49
CA GLU A 181 16.21 14.93 -18.90
C GLU A 181 15.00 14.03 -19.09
N SER A 182 14.89 12.97 -18.32
CA SER A 182 13.78 12.01 -18.41
C SER A 182 12.42 12.63 -18.05
N ALA A 183 12.39 13.46 -17.00
CA ALA A 183 11.18 14.15 -16.58
C ALA A 183 10.71 15.20 -17.62
N MET A 184 11.65 15.98 -18.17
CA MET A 184 11.32 16.97 -19.19
C MET A 184 10.90 16.33 -20.50
N GLN A 185 11.51 15.21 -20.90
CA GLN A 185 11.10 14.42 -22.07
C GLN A 185 9.70 13.85 -21.88
N ALA A 186 9.41 13.26 -20.72
CA ALA A 186 8.08 12.73 -20.39
C ALA A 186 7.00 13.82 -20.39
N ALA A 187 7.36 15.06 -19.99
CA ALA A 187 6.47 16.22 -20.06
C ALA A 187 6.34 16.83 -21.47
N GLY A 188 7.04 16.30 -22.49
CA GLY A 188 7.06 16.84 -23.84
C GLY A 188 7.74 18.21 -23.96
N LYS A 189 8.61 18.55 -23.01
CA LYS A 189 9.33 19.83 -22.90
C LYS A 189 10.81 19.64 -23.27
N THR A 190 11.12 19.68 -24.54
CA THR A 190 12.49 19.47 -25.06
C THR A 190 13.34 20.73 -25.06
N ASP A 191 12.70 21.91 -24.98
CA ASP A 191 13.37 23.21 -24.91
C ASP A 191 13.34 23.69 -23.45
N TYR A 192 14.49 23.55 -22.79
CA TYR A 192 14.67 23.99 -21.40
C TYR A 192 16.13 24.40 -21.12
N GLU A 193 16.31 25.21 -20.11
CA GLU A 193 17.59 25.68 -19.60
C GLU A 193 17.69 25.38 -18.10
N ILE A 194 18.84 24.87 -17.65
CA ILE A 194 19.16 24.73 -16.22
C ILE A 194 19.80 26.05 -15.76
N LEU A 195 19.10 26.79 -14.89
CA LEU A 195 19.56 28.08 -14.36
C LEU A 195 20.59 27.92 -13.24
N GLY A 196 20.58 26.78 -12.55
CA GLY A 196 21.53 26.45 -11.51
C GLY A 196 21.08 25.23 -10.71
N THR A 197 21.89 24.82 -9.76
CA THR A 197 21.65 23.67 -8.89
C THR A 197 21.77 24.03 -7.41
N LEU A 198 21.07 23.31 -6.56
CA LEU A 198 21.08 23.42 -5.10
C LEU A 198 21.17 22.01 -4.51
N LYS A 199 21.77 21.87 -3.34
CA LYS A 199 21.69 20.61 -2.58
C LYS A 199 20.30 20.42 -1.99
N GLY A 200 19.87 19.17 -1.86
CA GLY A 200 18.60 18.84 -1.22
C GLY A 200 18.50 19.37 0.21
N SER A 201 19.61 19.35 0.97
CA SER A 201 19.69 19.95 2.30
C SER A 201 19.33 21.44 2.34
N ASP A 202 19.62 22.20 1.28
CA ASP A 202 19.33 23.65 1.21
C ASP A 202 17.83 23.91 1.00
N LEU A 203 17.13 22.95 0.37
CA LEU A 203 15.70 23.03 0.04
C LEU A 203 14.81 22.77 1.25
N GLU A 204 15.35 22.24 2.34
CA GLU A 204 14.57 21.91 3.54
C GLU A 204 13.82 23.14 4.07
N TYR A 205 12.57 22.95 4.47
CA TYR A 205 11.62 23.96 4.94
C TYR A 205 11.12 24.97 3.88
N MET A 206 11.44 24.82 2.61
CA MET A 206 10.70 25.51 1.56
C MET A 206 9.23 25.12 1.64
N LYS A 207 8.34 26.00 1.19
CA LYS A 207 6.90 25.75 1.21
C LYS A 207 6.35 25.69 -0.19
N THR A 208 5.43 24.76 -0.40
CA THR A 208 4.69 24.65 -1.64
C THR A 208 3.19 24.61 -1.38
N ALA A 209 2.41 25.06 -2.33
CA ALA A 209 0.96 24.87 -2.31
C ALA A 209 0.63 23.47 -2.85
N HIS A 210 -0.25 22.76 -2.16
CA HIS A 210 -0.82 21.52 -2.67
C HIS A 210 -1.57 21.81 -3.99
N PRO A 211 -1.48 20.94 -5.03
CA PRO A 211 -1.98 21.28 -6.37
C PRO A 211 -3.50 21.48 -6.48
N PHE A 212 -4.29 20.90 -5.57
CA PHE A 212 -5.77 20.95 -5.64
C PHE A 212 -6.49 20.99 -4.28
N ILE A 213 -5.76 21.10 -3.18
CA ILE A 213 -6.32 21.29 -1.82
C ILE A 213 -5.69 22.54 -1.23
N ASP A 214 -6.47 23.33 -0.51
CA ASP A 214 -5.97 24.50 0.22
C ASP A 214 -5.14 24.05 1.44
N ARG A 215 -3.89 23.69 1.15
CA ARG A 215 -2.91 23.20 2.12
C ARG A 215 -1.50 23.51 1.66
N THR A 216 -0.62 23.76 2.62
CA THR A 216 0.82 23.83 2.41
C THR A 216 1.42 22.42 2.46
N SER A 217 2.23 22.07 1.47
CA SER A 217 3.13 20.92 1.52
C SER A 217 4.55 21.42 1.78
N LEU A 218 5.13 20.98 2.88
CA LEU A 218 6.48 21.39 3.30
C LEU A 218 7.53 20.56 2.58
N VAL A 219 8.65 21.17 2.18
CA VAL A 219 9.83 20.40 1.71
C VAL A 219 10.60 19.91 2.93
N ILE A 220 10.85 18.62 3.00
CA ILE A 220 11.59 17.94 4.07
C ILE A 220 12.71 17.10 3.46
N VAL A 221 13.71 16.74 4.26
CA VAL A 221 14.80 15.86 3.84
C VAL A 221 14.59 14.43 4.35
N GLY A 222 15.09 13.44 3.62
CA GLY A 222 15.03 12.05 4.02
C GLY A 222 16.03 11.18 3.26
N ASP A 223 16.75 10.34 4.00
CA ASP A 223 17.80 9.47 3.44
C ASP A 223 17.25 8.30 2.60
N HIS A 224 15.93 8.07 2.65
CA HIS A 224 15.25 7.04 1.88
C HIS A 224 14.93 7.45 0.44
N VAL A 225 15.15 8.70 0.07
CA VAL A 225 14.94 9.19 -1.29
C VAL A 225 15.99 8.58 -2.22
N THR A 226 15.55 8.06 -3.37
CA THR A 226 16.42 7.49 -4.42
C THR A 226 16.30 8.29 -5.71
N LEU A 227 17.21 8.04 -6.65
CA LEU A 227 17.22 8.61 -8.01
C LEU A 227 16.77 7.59 -9.08
N GLU A 228 16.18 6.47 -8.62
CA GLU A 228 15.65 5.39 -9.47
C GLU A 228 14.16 5.55 -9.75
#